data_5719364eea2d0857370dcd449c8304c3
#
_entry.id   5719364eea2d0857370dcd449c8304c3
#
_cell.length_a   1.000
_cell.length_b   1.000
_cell.length_c   1.000
_cell.angle_alpha   90.00
_cell.angle_beta   90.00
_cell.angle_gamma   90.00
#
_symmetry.space_group_name_H-M   'P 1'
#
loop_
_entity.id
_entity.type
_entity.pdbx_description
1 polymer ?
#
loop_
_entity_poly.entity_id
_entity_poly.type
_entity_poly.pdbx_seq_one_letter_code
_entity_poly.pdbx_strand_id
1 'polypeptide(L)'
;SGSSEETQAPAADTGDAAQEAETSEETDAAEADTEAAGEADLSADSGEIYIFISSPEYADAINTLIDEYKNVAPNVTINYETTQNDYPTLLKAKINSGDVPDIFSSTSGMEIDTYREYSYDLTGQPIVDAMDDGVAAAMTSAEEGGKGCYGLAIKGNYFGLIWNQNILDDCGISAPETLDDFKKACETVEAKGYQACTTGFMEWWVYKHNVMDFLNAAAKANGEATADMVAKFQAGEAKIKDYSVLYDNWFDYIDTAVKYGDDKPLETDLSGEEQAFAAGNTAFMLGQGAWVEADLLAINPDLKIGFGGYPVDADPADCQVVSGSDQALHVYKDSKNLQTVLNFVNWWYTSEYGQSWFTDVAGVVPPIKTDKESAYTIIEQGKKSVEEKGSGDLSICYSTDSFNQAFGEAMQSYIAGTTDKDATCAQIEKDWHEIDGAAK
;
A
#
# COMPACT_ATOMS: atom_id res chain seq x y z
N SER A 1 -4.37 -13.85 -13.97
CA SER A 1 -4.31 -12.98 -14.45
C SER A 1 -3.71 -11.87 -13.83
N GLY A 2 -3.40 -11.24 -14.12
CA GLY A 2 -2.77 -10.30 -13.86
C GLY A 2 -2.23 -9.90 -12.74
N SER A 3 -2.67 -10.01 -12.01
CA SER A 3 -2.29 -9.63 -10.91
C SER A 3 -1.01 -9.39 -10.67
N SER A 4 -0.41 -10.09 -10.87
CA SER A 4 0.72 -10.00 -10.50
C SER A 4 1.35 -8.87 -10.59
N GLU A 5 1.31 -8.32 -11.36
CA GLU A 5 2.08 -7.39 -11.54
C GLU A 5 2.29 -6.59 -10.58
N GLU A 6 1.49 -6.20 -10.16
CA GLU A 6 1.72 -5.28 -9.36
C GLU A 6 2.58 -5.64 -8.49
N THR A 7 2.70 -6.57 -8.43
CA THR A 7 3.47 -6.96 -7.58
C THR A 7 4.66 -6.54 -7.79
N GLN A 8 4.95 -6.43 -8.66
CA GLN A 8 6.07 -6.13 -8.89
C GLN A 8 6.52 -5.18 -8.20
N ALA A 9 5.91 -4.69 -7.70
CA ALA A 9 6.35 -3.69 -7.11
C ALA A 9 7.24 -4.13 -6.22
N PRO A 10 7.81 -4.17 -6.04
CA PRO A 10 8.55 -4.54 -5.40
C PRO A 10 9.38 -4.33 -4.69
N ALA A 11 9.52 -4.27 -4.42
CA ALA A 11 10.15 -4.21 -3.80
C ALA A 11 11.13 -3.95 -3.46
N ALA A 12 11.39 -3.77 -3.42
CA ALA A 12 12.30 -3.46 -3.32
C ALA A 12 13.03 -3.40 -2.41
N ASP A 13 13.09 -3.28 -2.12
CA ASP A 13 13.69 -3.15 -1.45
C ASP A 13 14.65 -3.20 -0.99
N THR A 14 14.98 -3.10 -0.87
CA THR A 14 15.76 -3.18 -0.55
C THR A 14 16.42 -3.09 0.38
N GLY A 15 16.44 -3.08 0.84
CA GLY A 15 16.85 -3.05 1.74
C GLY A 15 17.95 -2.87 2.25
N ASP A 16 18.60 -2.99 2.16
CA ASP A 16 19.71 -2.91 2.53
C ASP A 16 19.87 -2.01 3.36
N ALA A 17 19.40 -1.39 3.37
CA ALA A 17 19.51 -0.44 4.10
C ALA A 17 19.80 -0.79 5.41
N ALA A 18 19.33 -1.30 5.86
CA ALA A 18 19.53 -1.65 7.02
C ALA A 18 20.61 -1.31 7.65
N GLN A 19 20.94 -1.06 8.26
CA GLN A 19 21.95 -0.82 8.72
C GLN A 19 22.05 -0.72 9.94
N GLU A 20 22.26 -0.48 10.54
CA GLU A 20 22.64 -0.46 11.57
C GLU A 20 22.03 -0.12 12.55
N ALA A 21 21.74 -0.12 13.01
CA ALA A 21 21.06 0.08 13.79
C ALA A 21 21.35 0.40 14.92
N GLU A 22 21.35 0.68 15.49
CA GLU A 22 21.72 1.03 16.39
C GLU A 22 21.09 1.05 17.41
N THR A 23 20.66 1.16 17.78
CA THR A 23 20.18 1.03 18.60
C THR A 23 19.96 1.43 19.62
N SER A 24 19.66 1.84 20.01
CA SER A 24 19.45 2.22 20.81
C SER A 24 19.27 2.03 21.99
N GLU A 25 19.12 2.22 22.54
CA GLU A 25 19.11 2.04 23.51
C GLU A 25 18.51 2.46 24.42
N GLU A 26 18.19 2.90 24.69
CA GLU A 26 17.79 3.32 25.43
C GLU A 26 16.83 3.42 25.96
N THR A 27 16.30 3.58 26.01
CA THR A 27 15.37 3.68 26.37
C THR A 27 14.89 3.29 27.40
N ASP A 28 14.90 3.28 27.73
CA ASP A 28 14.63 2.99 28.52
C ASP A 28 13.97 2.79 29.58
N ALA A 29 14.07 3.15 29.99
CA ALA A 29 13.70 3.16 31.18
C ALA A 29 12.35 3.44 31.22
N ALA A 30 12.12 4.43 30.82
CA ALA A 30 10.91 4.83 30.81
C ALA A 30 10.09 3.78 30.43
N GLU A 31 10.39 3.33 29.60
CA GLU A 31 9.67 2.45 29.15
C GLU A 31 9.52 1.39 30.00
N ALA A 32 10.32 1.23 30.60
CA ALA A 32 10.31 0.21 31.38
C ALA A 32 8.97 0.14 31.93
N ASP A 33 8.44 1.10 32.21
CA ASP A 33 7.27 0.99 32.74
C ASP A 33 6.34 0.55 31.93
N THR A 34 6.26 1.11 30.99
CA THR A 34 5.27 0.80 30.17
C THR A 34 5.46 -0.44 29.80
N GLU A 35 6.26 -0.69 29.65
CA GLU A 35 6.43 -1.69 29.13
C GLU A 35 6.44 -2.83 29.83
N ALA A 36 6.68 -2.64 30.67
CA ALA A 36 6.59 -3.74 31.38
C ALA A 36 5.60 -4.49 30.69
N ALA A 37 4.73 -3.84 30.11
CA ALA A 37 3.75 -4.50 29.51
C ALA A 37 4.24 -5.01 28.25
N GLY A 38 4.90 -4.23 27.49
CA GLY A 38 5.25 -4.66 26.17
C GLY A 38 6.31 -5.73 26.14
N GLU A 39 7.17 -5.76 27.08
CA GLU A 39 8.29 -6.70 27.05
C GLU A 39 8.05 -7.86 28.01
N ALA A 40 6.95 -8.53 27.84
CA ALA A 40 6.64 -9.68 28.67
C ALA A 40 7.73 -10.75 28.55
N ASP A 41 7.95 -11.49 29.61
CA ASP A 41 8.89 -12.61 29.61
C ASP A 41 8.24 -13.81 28.95
N LEU A 42 8.70 -14.15 27.76
CA LEU A 42 8.18 -15.25 26.96
C LEU A 42 9.07 -16.50 27.02
N SER A 43 10.06 -16.52 27.89
CA SER A 43 11.03 -17.63 27.95
C SER A 43 10.40 -18.98 28.27
N ALA A 44 9.25 -18.99 28.93
CA ALA A 44 8.55 -20.22 29.27
C ALA A 44 7.54 -20.66 28.18
N ASP A 45 7.32 -19.85 27.18
CA ASP A 45 6.42 -20.20 26.07
C ASP A 45 6.99 -21.41 25.32
N SER A 46 6.11 -22.27 24.84
CA SER A 46 6.52 -23.46 24.11
C SER A 46 5.48 -23.80 23.04
N GLY A 47 5.85 -24.67 22.14
CA GLY A 47 4.99 -25.18 21.10
C GLY A 47 5.51 -24.82 19.70
N GLU A 48 4.76 -25.21 18.72
CA GLU A 48 5.12 -24.97 17.32
C GLU A 48 4.19 -23.94 16.70
N ILE A 49 4.76 -23.10 15.86
CA ILE A 49 4.00 -22.15 15.04
C ILE A 49 4.33 -22.47 13.59
N TYR A 50 3.30 -22.71 12.80
CA TYR A 50 3.45 -22.94 11.35
C TYR A 50 3.01 -21.68 10.60
N ILE A 51 3.95 -21.07 9.88
CA ILE A 51 3.70 -19.87 9.07
C ILE A 51 3.76 -20.28 7.61
N PHE A 52 2.68 -20.07 6.86
CA PHE A 52 2.64 -20.26 5.43
C PHE A 52 2.07 -19.01 4.78
N ILE A 53 2.90 -18.22 4.11
CA ILE A 53 2.51 -16.92 3.58
C ILE A 53 3.08 -16.70 2.17
N SER A 54 2.49 -15.75 1.43
CA SER A 54 2.90 -15.42 0.09
C SER A 54 3.74 -14.14 0.10
N SER A 55 4.99 -14.25 0.57
CA SER A 55 5.91 -13.11 0.67
C SER A 55 7.36 -13.53 0.48
N PRO A 56 7.70 -14.16 -0.67
CA PRO A 56 9.06 -14.66 -0.88
C PRO A 56 10.11 -13.54 -0.85
N GLU A 57 9.72 -12.31 -1.21
CA GLU A 57 10.64 -11.17 -1.20
C GLU A 57 11.11 -10.78 0.19
N TYR A 58 10.38 -11.18 1.24
CA TYR A 58 10.75 -10.90 2.62
C TYR A 58 11.26 -12.14 3.38
N ALA A 59 11.56 -13.23 2.66
CA ALA A 59 11.96 -14.49 3.29
C ALA A 59 13.17 -14.32 4.21
N ASP A 60 14.21 -13.63 3.74
CA ASP A 60 15.41 -13.45 4.55
C ASP A 60 15.13 -12.58 5.78
N ALA A 61 14.36 -11.52 5.63
CA ALA A 61 14.00 -10.64 6.75
C ALA A 61 13.17 -11.38 7.79
N ILE A 62 12.23 -12.23 7.36
CA ILE A 62 11.39 -13.02 8.27
C ILE A 62 12.23 -14.08 8.98
N ASN A 63 13.16 -14.72 8.29
CA ASN A 63 14.05 -15.67 8.93
C ASN A 63 14.92 -15.01 10.01
N THR A 64 15.35 -13.76 9.78
CA THR A 64 16.06 -12.99 10.80
C THR A 64 15.18 -12.72 12.03
N LEU A 65 13.92 -12.37 11.81
CA LEU A 65 12.95 -12.19 12.90
C LEU A 65 12.77 -13.49 13.71
N ILE A 66 12.63 -14.60 13.02
CA ILE A 66 12.47 -15.91 13.64
C ILE A 66 13.71 -16.27 14.45
N ASP A 67 14.90 -16.01 13.92
CA ASP A 67 16.14 -16.29 14.62
C ASP A 67 16.26 -15.47 15.90
N GLU A 68 15.85 -14.20 15.87
CA GLU A 68 15.86 -13.38 17.07
C GLU A 68 14.84 -13.91 18.09
N TYR A 69 13.68 -14.37 17.64
CA TYR A 69 12.65 -14.89 18.55
C TYR A 69 13.10 -16.14 19.31
N LYS A 70 14.07 -16.89 18.78
CA LYS A 70 14.65 -18.03 19.50
C LYS A 70 15.33 -17.60 20.80
N ASN A 71 15.84 -16.35 20.83
CA ASN A 71 16.44 -15.83 22.05
C ASN A 71 15.40 -15.40 23.08
N VAL A 72 14.21 -15.04 22.61
CA VAL A 72 13.11 -14.58 23.47
C VAL A 72 12.30 -15.76 24.00
N ALA A 73 12.02 -16.73 23.16
CA ALA A 73 11.19 -17.89 23.46
C ALA A 73 11.88 -19.17 22.95
N PRO A 74 12.91 -19.66 23.66
CA PRO A 74 13.75 -20.77 23.15
C PRO A 74 12.99 -22.07 22.93
N ASN A 75 11.85 -22.25 23.59
CA ASN A 75 11.08 -23.48 23.48
C ASN A 75 9.97 -23.41 22.44
N VAL A 76 9.89 -22.29 21.69
CA VAL A 76 8.95 -22.13 20.57
C VAL A 76 9.69 -22.44 19.27
N THR A 77 9.14 -23.33 18.47
CA THR A 77 9.67 -23.68 17.17
C THR A 77 8.78 -23.04 16.11
N ILE A 78 9.35 -22.28 15.21
CA ILE A 78 8.62 -21.66 14.10
C ILE A 78 9.03 -22.33 12.79
N ASN A 79 8.07 -22.96 12.14
CA ASN A 79 8.25 -23.55 10.82
C ASN A 79 7.69 -22.57 9.79
N TYR A 80 8.55 -22.07 8.90
CA TYR A 80 8.18 -21.01 7.97
C TYR A 80 8.32 -21.48 6.52
N GLU A 81 7.23 -21.31 5.76
CA GLU A 81 7.20 -21.57 4.33
C GLU A 81 6.65 -20.36 3.62
N THR A 82 7.17 -20.05 2.46
CA THR A 82 6.64 -18.98 1.62
C THR A 82 6.69 -19.39 0.16
N THR A 83 5.67 -18.99 -0.61
CA THR A 83 5.62 -19.16 -2.06
C THR A 83 4.71 -18.08 -2.64
N GLN A 84 4.97 -17.69 -3.87
CA GLN A 84 4.08 -16.78 -4.56
C GLN A 84 3.23 -17.57 -5.55
N ASN A 85 3.77 -18.63 -6.13
CA ASN A 85 3.07 -19.40 -7.13
C ASN A 85 1.95 -20.23 -6.53
N ASP A 86 0.74 -20.07 -7.09
CA ASP A 86 -0.42 -20.86 -6.70
C ASP A 86 -0.79 -20.80 -5.22
N TYR A 87 -0.36 -19.74 -4.53
CA TYR A 87 -0.58 -19.64 -3.08
C TYR A 87 -2.04 -19.80 -2.67
N PRO A 88 -3.02 -19.09 -3.28
CA PRO A 88 -4.42 -19.24 -2.87
C PRO A 88 -4.92 -20.68 -3.01
N THR A 89 -4.50 -21.38 -4.05
CA THR A 89 -4.88 -22.77 -4.29
C THR A 89 -4.27 -23.69 -3.23
N LEU A 90 -2.99 -23.49 -2.93
CA LEU A 90 -2.30 -24.28 -1.92
C LEU A 90 -2.86 -24.03 -0.52
N LEU A 91 -3.16 -22.77 -0.18
CA LEU A 91 -3.78 -22.44 1.10
C LEU A 91 -5.15 -23.10 1.23
N LYS A 92 -5.97 -23.02 0.18
CA LYS A 92 -7.29 -23.64 0.20
C LYS A 92 -7.19 -25.16 0.43
N ALA A 93 -6.24 -25.81 -0.22
CA ALA A 93 -6.02 -27.24 -0.04
C ALA A 93 -5.62 -27.57 1.41
N LYS A 94 -4.77 -26.76 2.02
CA LYS A 94 -4.37 -26.95 3.42
C LYS A 94 -5.55 -26.77 4.37
N ILE A 95 -6.36 -25.73 4.14
CA ILE A 95 -7.55 -25.49 4.96
C ILE A 95 -8.53 -26.68 4.83
N ASN A 96 -8.77 -27.12 3.62
CA ASN A 96 -9.71 -28.21 3.36
C ASN A 96 -9.25 -29.54 3.94
N SER A 97 -7.94 -29.78 4.04
CA SER A 97 -7.41 -31.02 4.59
C SER A 97 -7.27 -30.98 6.11
N GLY A 98 -7.56 -29.84 6.74
CA GLY A 98 -7.40 -29.68 8.18
C GLY A 98 -5.99 -29.33 8.62
N ASP A 99 -5.05 -29.11 7.69
CA ASP A 99 -3.68 -28.71 7.99
C ASP A 99 -3.57 -27.18 7.84
N VAL A 100 -4.32 -26.45 8.65
CA VAL A 100 -4.40 -25.00 8.55
C VAL A 100 -3.15 -24.37 9.16
N PRO A 101 -2.43 -23.52 8.43
CA PRO A 101 -1.31 -22.80 9.02
C PRO A 101 -1.77 -21.90 10.17
N ASP A 102 -0.93 -21.78 11.21
CA ASP A 102 -1.23 -20.89 12.32
C ASP A 102 -1.23 -19.43 11.90
N ILE A 103 -0.39 -19.07 10.91
CA ILE A 103 -0.36 -17.77 10.30
C ILE A 103 -0.37 -17.98 8.77
N PHE A 104 -1.34 -17.38 8.09
CA PHE A 104 -1.47 -17.44 6.63
C PHE A 104 -1.74 -16.04 6.07
N SER A 105 -1.66 -15.85 4.77
CA SER A 105 -1.78 -14.51 4.18
C SER A 105 -2.90 -14.37 3.17
N SER A 106 -3.33 -13.13 2.97
CA SER A 106 -4.27 -12.72 1.95
C SER A 106 -3.84 -11.38 1.34
N THR A 107 -4.63 -10.85 0.43
CA THR A 107 -4.37 -9.53 -0.18
C THR A 107 -5.00 -8.39 0.60
N SER A 108 -5.50 -8.61 1.80
CA SER A 108 -6.21 -7.61 2.61
C SER A 108 -7.53 -7.13 1.99
N GLY A 109 -8.11 -6.07 2.50
CA GLY A 109 -9.35 -5.53 1.94
C GLY A 109 -10.50 -6.54 1.90
N MET A 110 -10.98 -6.85 0.70
CA MET A 110 -12.07 -7.83 0.54
C MET A 110 -11.71 -9.20 1.10
N GLU A 111 -10.44 -9.59 1.01
CA GLU A 111 -10.02 -10.91 1.49
C GLU A 111 -9.97 -11.02 3.00
N ILE A 112 -10.02 -9.91 3.72
CA ILE A 112 -10.23 -9.96 5.17
C ILE A 112 -11.53 -10.71 5.47
N ASP A 113 -12.61 -10.38 4.76
CA ASP A 113 -13.89 -11.05 4.96
C ASP A 113 -13.91 -12.46 4.36
N THR A 114 -13.18 -12.70 3.28
CA THR A 114 -13.05 -14.04 2.70
C THR A 114 -12.48 -15.05 3.71
N TYR A 115 -11.49 -14.62 4.49
CA TYR A 115 -10.82 -15.51 5.45
C TYR A 115 -11.24 -15.28 6.91
N ARG A 116 -12.22 -14.40 7.15
CA ARG A 116 -12.67 -14.06 8.51
C ARG A 116 -13.09 -15.29 9.31
N GLU A 117 -13.78 -16.23 8.67
CA GLU A 117 -14.26 -17.43 9.39
C GLU A 117 -13.12 -18.28 9.97
N TYR A 118 -11.91 -18.15 9.44
CA TYR A 118 -10.75 -18.89 9.93
C TYR A 118 -9.85 -18.03 10.82
N SER A 119 -10.10 -16.74 10.90
CA SER A 119 -9.19 -15.77 11.49
C SER A 119 -9.57 -15.42 12.92
N TYR A 120 -8.56 -15.29 13.77
CA TYR A 120 -8.74 -14.77 15.11
C TYR A 120 -8.98 -13.25 15.04
N ASP A 121 -9.99 -12.77 15.76
CA ASP A 121 -10.25 -11.33 15.88
C ASP A 121 -9.24 -10.75 16.85
N LEU A 122 -8.31 -9.95 16.35
CA LEU A 122 -7.23 -9.36 17.13
C LEU A 122 -7.67 -8.15 17.96
N THR A 123 -8.93 -7.72 17.85
CA THR A 123 -9.44 -6.57 18.62
C THR A 123 -9.13 -6.75 20.10
N GLY A 124 -8.55 -5.72 20.70
CA GLY A 124 -8.16 -5.78 22.11
C GLY A 124 -6.74 -6.32 22.36
N GLN A 125 -6.09 -6.85 21.33
CA GLN A 125 -4.70 -7.28 21.47
C GLN A 125 -3.75 -6.08 21.32
N PRO A 126 -2.60 -6.07 21.99
CA PRO A 126 -1.62 -4.97 21.88
C PRO A 126 -1.21 -4.63 20.45
N ILE A 127 -1.17 -5.61 19.58
CA ILE A 127 -0.79 -5.45 18.18
C ILE A 127 -1.69 -4.43 17.46
N VAL A 128 -2.97 -4.37 17.81
CA VAL A 128 -3.91 -3.47 17.14
C VAL A 128 -3.62 -2.00 17.50
N ASP A 129 -3.29 -1.74 18.78
CA ASP A 129 -2.96 -0.39 19.19
C ASP A 129 -1.63 0.10 18.57
N ALA A 130 -0.75 -0.84 18.25
CA ALA A 130 0.52 -0.50 17.64
C ALA A 130 0.41 -0.22 16.14
N MET A 131 -0.66 -0.68 15.47
CA MET A 131 -0.80 -0.51 14.03
C MET A 131 -0.94 0.95 13.62
N ASP A 132 -0.35 1.28 12.48
CA ASP A 132 -0.65 2.52 11.77
C ASP A 132 -2.15 2.53 11.41
N ASP A 133 -2.78 3.69 11.49
CA ASP A 133 -4.24 3.79 11.29
C ASP A 133 -4.68 3.31 9.90
N GLY A 134 -3.91 3.63 8.85
CA GLY A 134 -4.23 3.17 7.49
C GLY A 134 -4.10 1.66 7.35
N VAL A 135 -3.13 1.05 8.03
CA VAL A 135 -2.96 -0.40 8.04
C VAL A 135 -4.12 -1.05 8.81
N ALA A 136 -4.44 -0.52 10.00
CA ALA A 136 -5.55 -1.06 10.80
C ALA A 136 -6.86 -1.03 10.01
N ALA A 137 -7.11 0.05 9.27
CA ALA A 137 -8.30 0.16 8.43
C ALA A 137 -8.35 -0.95 7.36
N ALA A 138 -7.20 -1.30 6.77
CA ALA A 138 -7.13 -2.36 5.76
C ALA A 138 -7.33 -3.77 6.35
N MET A 139 -7.20 -3.92 7.66
CA MET A 139 -7.31 -5.21 8.36
C MET A 139 -8.68 -5.43 9.01
N THR A 140 -9.59 -4.47 8.91
CA THR A 140 -10.91 -4.59 9.52
C THR A 140 -11.91 -5.18 8.56
N SER A 141 -12.98 -5.77 9.11
CA SER A 141 -14.04 -6.35 8.32
C SER A 141 -15.03 -5.30 7.85
N ALA A 142 -15.16 -5.15 6.54
CA ALA A 142 -16.17 -4.26 5.97
C ALA A 142 -17.59 -4.81 6.23
N GLU A 143 -17.74 -6.13 6.18
CA GLU A 143 -19.04 -6.75 6.43
C GLU A 143 -19.51 -6.56 7.87
N GLU A 144 -18.58 -6.37 8.79
CA GLU A 144 -18.90 -6.08 10.18
C GLU A 144 -18.92 -4.57 10.47
N GLY A 145 -18.94 -3.75 9.44
CA GLY A 145 -19.02 -2.30 9.60
C GLY A 145 -17.73 -1.67 10.14
N GLY A 146 -16.58 -2.26 9.79
CA GLY A 146 -15.29 -1.76 10.28
C GLY A 146 -14.94 -2.21 11.69
N LYS A 147 -15.70 -3.13 12.26
CA LYS A 147 -15.41 -3.73 13.54
C LYS A 147 -14.59 -4.99 13.32
N GLY A 148 -13.88 -5.42 14.30
CA GLY A 148 -13.06 -6.62 14.21
C GLY A 148 -11.82 -6.40 13.34
N CYS A 149 -10.66 -6.78 13.85
CA CYS A 149 -9.38 -6.68 13.17
C CYS A 149 -8.86 -8.09 12.95
N TYR A 150 -8.81 -8.54 11.69
CA TYR A 150 -8.54 -9.94 11.38
C TYR A 150 -7.19 -10.15 10.70
N GLY A 151 -6.31 -9.17 10.76
CA GLY A 151 -5.00 -9.30 10.15
C GLY A 151 -3.95 -8.37 10.74
N LEU A 152 -2.71 -8.62 10.34
CA LEU A 152 -1.56 -7.78 10.59
C LEU A 152 -0.75 -7.73 9.30
N ALA A 153 0.24 -6.84 9.20
CA ALA A 153 0.98 -6.67 7.97
C ALA A 153 2.49 -6.73 8.18
N ILE A 154 3.22 -7.21 7.18
CA ILE A 154 4.68 -7.16 7.16
C ILE A 154 5.13 -5.74 6.82
N LYS A 155 4.35 -5.04 6.00
CA LYS A 155 4.69 -3.70 5.51
C LYS A 155 3.45 -2.85 5.39
N GLY A 156 3.64 -1.54 5.45
CA GLY A 156 2.64 -0.60 4.99
C GLY A 156 2.89 -0.24 3.52
N ASN A 157 2.02 0.59 2.96
CA ASN A 157 2.18 1.15 1.63
C ASN A 157 2.00 2.65 1.71
N TYR A 158 2.82 3.39 0.95
CA TYR A 158 2.56 4.80 0.65
C TYR A 158 2.45 4.96 -0.85
N PHE A 159 1.31 5.45 -1.31
CA PHE A 159 1.06 5.82 -2.69
C PHE A 159 0.82 7.32 -2.75
N GLY A 160 1.38 7.96 -3.75
CA GLY A 160 1.21 9.41 -3.90
C GLY A 160 1.97 9.94 -5.09
N LEU A 161 2.11 11.27 -5.13
CA LEU A 161 2.83 11.94 -6.18
C LEU A 161 4.31 12.05 -5.80
N ILE A 162 5.16 11.61 -6.70
CA ILE A 162 6.63 11.72 -6.56
C ILE A 162 7.09 12.85 -7.47
N TRP A 163 8.00 13.71 -6.98
CA TRP A 163 8.53 14.79 -7.80
C TRP A 163 10.04 14.94 -7.67
N ASN A 164 10.62 15.60 -8.68
CA ASN A 164 12.03 15.99 -8.66
C ASN A 164 12.12 17.37 -8.03
N GLN A 165 12.65 17.44 -6.82
CA GLN A 165 12.70 18.69 -6.06
C GLN A 165 13.60 19.75 -6.74
N ASN A 166 14.67 19.33 -7.40
CA ASN A 166 15.54 20.26 -8.12
C ASN A 166 14.80 20.97 -9.25
N ILE A 167 13.93 20.24 -9.96
CA ILE A 167 13.14 20.84 -11.03
C ILE A 167 12.13 21.85 -10.47
N LEU A 168 11.43 21.50 -9.39
CA LEU A 168 10.49 22.42 -8.76
C LEU A 168 11.20 23.68 -8.28
N ASP A 169 12.37 23.53 -7.67
CA ASP A 169 13.18 24.66 -7.21
C ASP A 169 13.62 25.55 -8.40
N ASP A 170 14.08 24.94 -9.48
CA ASP A 170 14.50 25.66 -10.67
C ASP A 170 13.33 26.40 -11.34
N CYS A 171 12.15 25.87 -11.25
CA CYS A 171 10.93 26.49 -11.77
C CYS A 171 10.30 27.49 -10.79
N GLY A 172 10.81 27.54 -9.57
CA GLY A 172 10.28 28.45 -8.54
C GLY A 172 8.87 28.10 -8.09
N ILE A 173 8.50 26.81 -8.12
CA ILE A 173 7.17 26.37 -7.76
C ILE A 173 7.21 25.39 -6.58
N SER A 174 6.11 25.33 -5.84
CA SER A 174 5.92 24.37 -4.76
C SER A 174 5.26 23.12 -5.32
N ALA A 175 5.31 22.02 -4.58
CA ALA A 175 4.59 20.80 -4.94
C ALA A 175 3.09 21.10 -5.03
N PRO A 176 2.40 20.57 -6.04
CA PRO A 176 0.98 20.84 -6.22
C PRO A 176 0.13 20.18 -5.13
N GLU A 177 -0.86 20.91 -4.63
CA GLU A 177 -1.79 20.38 -3.65
C GLU A 177 -3.22 20.36 -4.18
N THR A 178 -3.50 20.99 -5.32
CA THR A 178 -4.80 20.96 -5.99
C THR A 178 -4.61 20.53 -7.43
N LEU A 179 -5.70 20.11 -8.06
CA LEU A 179 -5.66 19.74 -9.47
C LEU A 179 -5.23 20.94 -10.34
N ASP A 180 -5.72 22.13 -10.04
CA ASP A 180 -5.31 23.33 -10.77
C ASP A 180 -3.83 23.62 -10.57
N ASP A 181 -3.29 23.46 -9.38
CA ASP A 181 -1.86 23.60 -9.12
C ASP A 181 -1.05 22.61 -9.95
N PHE A 182 -1.52 21.37 -10.04
CA PHE A 182 -0.85 20.33 -10.83
C PHE A 182 -0.81 20.69 -12.31
N LYS A 183 -1.93 21.16 -12.86
CA LYS A 183 -2.01 21.58 -14.26
C LYS A 183 -1.08 22.75 -14.53
N LYS A 184 -1.05 23.74 -13.63
CA LYS A 184 -0.16 24.90 -13.76
C LYS A 184 1.30 24.50 -13.62
N ALA A 185 1.60 23.59 -12.71
CA ALA A 185 2.96 23.07 -12.52
C ALA A 185 3.45 22.39 -13.80
N CYS A 186 2.61 21.57 -14.44
CA CYS A 186 2.97 20.93 -15.71
C CYS A 186 3.28 21.95 -16.80
N GLU A 187 2.45 23.00 -16.93
CA GLU A 187 2.70 24.07 -17.92
C GLU A 187 4.01 24.79 -17.63
N THR A 188 4.26 25.14 -16.37
CA THR A 188 5.46 25.88 -15.97
C THR A 188 6.72 25.05 -16.19
N VAL A 189 6.66 23.76 -15.85
CA VAL A 189 7.79 22.86 -16.02
C VAL A 189 8.13 22.68 -17.50
N GLU A 190 7.12 22.49 -18.33
CA GLU A 190 7.33 22.34 -19.77
C GLU A 190 7.88 23.61 -20.40
N ALA A 191 7.36 24.78 -19.99
CA ALA A 191 7.84 26.07 -20.48
C ALA A 191 9.31 26.30 -20.11
N LYS A 192 9.80 25.67 -19.05
CA LYS A 192 11.20 25.79 -18.61
C LYS A 192 12.11 24.80 -19.36
N GLY A 193 11.54 23.89 -20.15
CA GLY A 193 12.31 22.94 -20.95
C GLY A 193 12.43 21.54 -20.36
N TYR A 194 11.70 21.25 -19.30
CA TYR A 194 11.64 19.91 -18.71
C TYR A 194 10.41 19.15 -19.22
N GLN A 195 10.41 17.84 -19.06
CA GLN A 195 9.19 17.04 -19.20
C GLN A 195 8.42 17.10 -17.88
N ALA A 196 7.10 17.32 -17.92
CA ALA A 196 6.35 17.40 -16.68
C ALA A 196 6.12 16.02 -16.06
N CYS A 197 5.55 15.07 -16.81
CA CYS A 197 5.11 13.81 -16.24
C CYS A 197 5.74 12.61 -16.92
N THR A 198 5.95 11.54 -16.13
CA THR A 198 6.15 10.19 -16.65
C THR A 198 5.19 9.26 -15.91
N THR A 199 4.57 8.31 -16.61
CA THR A 199 3.34 7.69 -16.12
C THR A 199 3.34 6.17 -16.08
N GLY A 200 4.16 5.50 -16.86
CA GLY A 200 4.12 4.03 -16.92
C GLY A 200 2.79 3.48 -17.43
N PHE A 201 2.09 4.18 -18.29
CA PHE A 201 0.73 3.86 -18.71
C PHE A 201 0.60 2.59 -19.57
N MET A 202 1.70 1.94 -19.92
CA MET A 202 1.68 0.60 -20.49
C MET A 202 1.19 -0.42 -19.46
N GLU A 203 1.41 -0.16 -18.17
CA GLU A 203 1.06 -1.07 -17.09
C GLU A 203 -0.38 -0.83 -16.63
N TRP A 204 -1.21 -1.85 -16.65
CA TRP A 204 -2.60 -1.71 -16.25
C TRP A 204 -2.78 -1.26 -14.79
N TRP A 205 -1.86 -1.69 -13.91
CA TRP A 205 -1.98 -1.41 -12.47
C TRP A 205 -1.66 0.04 -12.08
N VAL A 206 -1.01 0.80 -12.94
CA VAL A 206 -0.71 2.20 -12.68
C VAL A 206 -2.00 3.02 -12.53
N TYR A 207 -3.04 2.66 -13.27
CA TYR A 207 -4.31 3.40 -13.22
C TYR A 207 -5.03 3.22 -11.89
N LYS A 208 -5.03 2.02 -11.33
CA LYS A 208 -5.63 1.79 -10.01
C LYS A 208 -4.88 2.54 -8.92
N HIS A 209 -3.58 2.68 -9.04
CA HIS A 209 -2.79 3.44 -8.07
C HIS A 209 -3.11 4.94 -8.15
N ASN A 210 -3.31 5.47 -9.33
CA ASN A 210 -3.60 6.88 -9.51
C ASN A 210 -5.02 7.26 -9.09
N VAL A 211 -6.01 6.38 -9.28
CA VAL A 211 -7.42 6.72 -9.07
C VAL A 211 -7.84 6.68 -7.60
N MET A 212 -7.06 6.03 -6.76
CA MET A 212 -7.46 5.78 -5.36
C MET A 212 -7.95 7.01 -4.63
N ASP A 213 -7.19 8.09 -4.66
CA ASP A 213 -7.56 9.27 -3.89
C ASP A 213 -8.64 10.10 -4.60
N PHE A 214 -8.79 9.96 -5.91
CA PHE A 214 -9.95 10.51 -6.61
C PHE A 214 -11.24 9.82 -6.13
N LEU A 215 -11.20 8.50 -5.91
CA LEU A 215 -12.34 7.79 -5.34
C LEU A 215 -12.64 8.30 -3.93
N ASN A 216 -11.63 8.49 -3.12
CA ASN A 216 -11.80 9.01 -1.76
C ASN A 216 -12.42 10.42 -1.76
N ALA A 217 -11.91 11.31 -2.60
CA ALA A 217 -12.42 12.67 -2.69
C ALA A 217 -13.83 12.70 -3.29
N ALA A 218 -14.15 11.83 -4.23
CA ALA A 218 -15.49 11.73 -4.81
C ALA A 218 -16.51 11.30 -3.76
N ALA A 219 -16.18 10.28 -2.99
CA ALA A 219 -17.06 9.80 -1.92
C ALA A 219 -17.28 10.88 -0.87
N LYS A 220 -16.19 11.54 -0.42
CA LYS A 220 -16.28 12.62 0.56
C LYS A 220 -17.18 13.75 0.07
N ALA A 221 -17.03 14.15 -1.19
CA ALA A 221 -17.86 15.23 -1.77
C ALA A 221 -19.34 14.87 -1.79
N ASN A 222 -19.69 13.59 -1.81
CA ASN A 222 -21.06 13.12 -1.81
C ASN A 222 -21.53 12.67 -0.41
N GLY A 223 -20.74 12.93 0.63
CA GLY A 223 -21.10 12.56 1.99
C GLY A 223 -21.10 11.06 2.27
N GLU A 224 -20.31 10.31 1.54
CA GLU A 224 -20.25 8.86 1.66
C GLU A 224 -18.85 8.40 2.10
N ALA A 225 -18.78 7.21 2.68
CA ALA A 225 -17.52 6.51 2.83
C ALA A 225 -17.12 5.91 1.49
N THR A 226 -15.83 5.84 1.20
CA THR A 226 -15.32 5.30 -0.07
C THR A 226 -15.81 3.87 -0.32
N ALA A 227 -15.77 3.02 0.71
CA ALA A 227 -16.25 1.64 0.58
C ALA A 227 -17.72 1.56 0.18
N ASP A 228 -18.56 2.46 0.72
CA ASP A 228 -19.98 2.50 0.42
C ASP A 228 -20.24 2.96 -1.03
N MET A 229 -19.48 3.94 -1.48
CA MET A 229 -19.57 4.39 -2.87
C MET A 229 -19.18 3.27 -3.83
N VAL A 230 -18.07 2.60 -3.56
CA VAL A 230 -17.60 1.47 -4.38
C VAL A 230 -18.67 0.36 -4.40
N ALA A 231 -19.27 0.06 -3.25
CA ALA A 231 -20.34 -0.94 -3.18
C ALA A 231 -21.54 -0.59 -4.07
N LYS A 232 -21.87 0.69 -4.20
CA LYS A 232 -22.95 1.12 -5.10
C LYS A 232 -22.59 0.86 -6.57
N PHE A 233 -21.35 1.13 -6.96
CA PHE A 233 -20.90 0.80 -8.31
C PHE A 233 -20.94 -0.71 -8.57
N GLN A 234 -20.51 -1.49 -7.60
CA GLN A 234 -20.56 -2.97 -7.70
C GLN A 234 -22.00 -3.48 -7.81
N ALA A 235 -22.94 -2.81 -7.16
CA ALA A 235 -24.36 -3.16 -7.24
C ALA A 235 -25.05 -2.65 -8.52
N GLY A 236 -24.35 -1.88 -9.34
CA GLY A 236 -24.94 -1.28 -10.55
C GLY A 236 -25.87 -0.11 -10.25
N GLU A 237 -25.73 0.52 -9.08
CA GLU A 237 -26.62 1.58 -8.60
C GLU A 237 -26.00 2.98 -8.69
N ALA A 238 -24.79 3.12 -9.19
CA ALA A 238 -24.10 4.41 -9.29
C ALA A 238 -23.61 4.66 -10.70
N LYS A 239 -23.46 5.93 -11.04
CA LYS A 239 -22.91 6.39 -12.31
C LYS A 239 -21.75 7.32 -12.06
N ILE A 240 -20.67 7.14 -12.78
CA ILE A 240 -19.46 8.00 -12.68
C ILE A 240 -19.83 9.47 -12.92
N LYS A 241 -20.76 9.72 -13.83
CA LYS A 241 -21.20 11.07 -14.20
C LYS A 241 -21.81 11.83 -13.02
N ASP A 242 -22.30 11.14 -11.99
CA ASP A 242 -22.88 11.78 -10.81
C ASP A 242 -21.81 12.24 -9.80
N TYR A 243 -20.55 11.89 -10.03
CA TYR A 243 -19.43 12.26 -9.18
C TYR A 243 -18.46 13.13 -9.98
N SER A 244 -18.52 14.45 -9.80
CA SER A 244 -17.68 15.35 -10.59
C SER A 244 -16.19 15.11 -10.42
N VAL A 245 -15.76 14.69 -9.25
CA VAL A 245 -14.35 14.36 -9.03
C VAL A 245 -13.91 13.18 -9.91
N LEU A 246 -14.81 12.23 -10.22
CA LEU A 246 -14.50 11.12 -11.12
C LEU A 246 -14.72 11.50 -12.58
N TYR A 247 -15.85 12.11 -12.89
CA TYR A 247 -16.19 12.41 -14.28
C TYR A 247 -15.36 13.54 -14.86
N ASP A 248 -15.09 14.58 -14.07
CA ASP A 248 -14.34 15.74 -14.52
C ASP A 248 -12.87 15.69 -14.10
N ASN A 249 -12.59 15.54 -12.80
CA ASN A 249 -11.23 15.70 -12.29
C ASN A 249 -10.30 14.55 -12.63
N TRP A 250 -10.78 13.32 -12.51
CA TRP A 250 -9.96 12.15 -12.87
C TRP A 250 -9.55 12.19 -14.34
N PHE A 251 -10.50 12.46 -15.24
CA PHE A 251 -10.20 12.54 -16.67
C PHE A 251 -9.29 13.73 -16.99
N ASP A 252 -9.50 14.88 -16.33
CA ASP A 252 -8.64 16.06 -16.50
C ASP A 252 -7.20 15.76 -16.03
N TYR A 253 -7.05 15.06 -14.93
CA TYR A 253 -5.75 14.60 -14.42
C TYR A 253 -5.06 13.69 -15.46
N ILE A 254 -5.77 12.72 -16.00
CA ILE A 254 -5.24 11.80 -17.02
C ILE A 254 -4.89 12.57 -18.29
N ASP A 255 -5.77 13.44 -18.77
CA ASP A 255 -5.51 14.23 -19.96
C ASP A 255 -4.28 15.13 -19.79
N THR A 256 -4.12 15.71 -18.61
CA THR A 256 -2.94 16.53 -18.26
C THR A 256 -1.67 15.69 -18.27
N ALA A 257 -1.72 14.51 -17.64
CA ALA A 257 -0.57 13.62 -17.57
C ALA A 257 -0.13 13.13 -18.95
N VAL A 258 -1.08 12.90 -19.86
CA VAL A 258 -0.78 12.49 -21.22
C VAL A 258 -0.23 13.68 -22.04
N LYS A 259 -0.86 14.85 -21.91
CA LYS A 259 -0.46 16.04 -22.66
C LYS A 259 0.97 16.47 -22.35
N TYR A 260 1.35 16.40 -21.09
CA TYR A 260 2.66 16.86 -20.60
C TYR A 260 3.57 15.69 -20.23
N GLY A 261 3.30 14.52 -20.76
CA GLY A 261 3.97 13.29 -20.38
C GLY A 261 4.89 12.70 -21.44
N ASP A 262 5.04 11.40 -21.40
CA ASP A 262 5.87 10.64 -22.32
C ASP A 262 5.35 10.74 -23.75
N ASP A 263 6.25 10.69 -24.75
CA ASP A 263 5.87 10.76 -26.16
C ASP A 263 4.93 9.61 -26.53
N LYS A 264 5.19 8.44 -25.98
CA LYS A 264 4.39 7.23 -26.21
C LYS A 264 3.98 6.63 -24.88
N PRO A 265 2.99 7.23 -24.22
CA PRO A 265 2.64 6.81 -22.87
C PRO A 265 2.20 5.35 -22.78
N LEU A 266 1.51 4.83 -23.78
CA LEU A 266 1.05 3.43 -23.77
C LEU A 266 2.16 2.42 -24.08
N GLU A 267 3.36 2.87 -24.43
CA GLU A 267 4.53 2.03 -24.64
C GLU A 267 5.57 2.19 -23.52
N THR A 268 5.27 2.98 -22.50
CA THR A 268 6.17 3.22 -21.37
C THR A 268 5.75 2.34 -20.19
N ASP A 269 6.59 1.36 -19.86
CA ASP A 269 6.37 0.46 -18.72
C ASP A 269 7.02 1.02 -17.46
N LEU A 270 7.01 0.27 -16.37
CA LEU A 270 7.62 0.69 -15.10
C LEU A 270 9.11 1.02 -15.27
N SER A 271 9.85 0.18 -15.97
CA SER A 271 11.27 0.42 -16.19
C SER A 271 11.51 1.71 -16.98
N GLY A 272 10.71 1.96 -18.00
CA GLY A 272 10.76 3.20 -18.79
C GLY A 272 10.43 4.42 -17.95
N GLU A 273 9.43 4.32 -17.09
CA GLU A 273 9.04 5.38 -16.18
C GLU A 273 10.16 5.69 -15.18
N GLU A 274 10.75 4.66 -14.58
CA GLU A 274 11.85 4.83 -13.64
C GLU A 274 13.07 5.47 -14.32
N GLN A 275 13.41 5.03 -15.52
CA GLN A 275 14.54 5.61 -16.23
C GLN A 275 14.29 7.06 -16.65
N ALA A 276 13.07 7.38 -17.09
CA ALA A 276 12.71 8.74 -17.44
C ALA A 276 12.82 9.69 -16.26
N PHE A 277 12.31 9.28 -15.09
CA PHE A 277 12.40 10.10 -13.90
C PHE A 277 13.83 10.21 -13.38
N ALA A 278 14.55 9.09 -13.33
CA ALA A 278 15.91 9.05 -12.81
C ALA A 278 16.91 9.83 -13.68
N ALA A 279 16.59 10.02 -14.96
CA ALA A 279 17.43 10.82 -15.84
C ALA A 279 17.53 12.29 -15.41
N GLY A 280 16.60 12.77 -14.58
CA GLY A 280 16.70 14.09 -13.97
C GLY A 280 16.04 15.22 -14.72
N ASN A 281 15.33 14.94 -15.82
CA ASN A 281 14.65 15.96 -16.63
C ASN A 281 13.12 15.88 -16.56
N THR A 282 12.57 15.03 -15.72
CA THR A 282 11.13 14.86 -15.56
C THR A 282 10.71 15.27 -14.15
N ALA A 283 9.69 16.11 -14.04
CA ALA A 283 9.29 16.69 -12.76
C ALA A 283 8.47 15.73 -11.89
N PHE A 284 7.51 15.01 -12.48
CA PHE A 284 6.55 14.20 -11.72
C PHE A 284 6.52 12.75 -12.21
N MET A 285 6.56 11.82 -11.26
CA MET A 285 6.37 10.40 -11.50
C MET A 285 5.03 9.99 -10.92
N LEU A 286 4.13 9.49 -11.75
CA LEU A 286 2.76 9.19 -11.36
C LEU A 286 2.55 7.69 -11.16
N GLY A 287 1.61 7.35 -10.29
CA GLY A 287 1.15 5.96 -10.13
C GLY A 287 2.08 5.05 -9.35
N GLN A 288 3.01 5.62 -8.62
CA GLN A 288 4.00 4.86 -7.88
C GLN A 288 3.96 5.24 -6.38
N GLY A 289 4.88 4.71 -5.62
CA GLY A 289 4.97 4.93 -4.18
C GLY A 289 6.34 4.60 -3.64
N ALA A 290 6.41 4.27 -2.35
CA ALA A 290 7.66 4.11 -1.63
C ALA A 290 8.62 3.08 -2.25
N TRP A 291 8.10 2.09 -2.95
CA TRP A 291 8.90 0.96 -3.47
C TRP A 291 9.86 1.35 -4.59
N VAL A 292 9.70 2.49 -5.25
CA VAL A 292 10.56 2.86 -6.38
C VAL A 292 11.83 3.58 -5.97
N GLU A 293 11.92 4.10 -4.74
CA GLU A 293 13.04 4.97 -4.39
C GLU A 293 14.41 4.29 -4.53
N ALA A 294 14.53 3.06 -4.07
CA ALA A 294 15.80 2.34 -4.16
C ALA A 294 16.24 2.18 -5.62
N ASP A 295 15.32 1.86 -6.52
CA ASP A 295 15.64 1.71 -7.94
C ASP A 295 16.03 3.04 -8.57
N LEU A 296 15.31 4.11 -8.24
CA LEU A 296 15.60 5.45 -8.75
C LEU A 296 16.99 5.92 -8.33
N LEU A 297 17.35 5.72 -7.06
CA LEU A 297 18.65 6.14 -6.53
C LEU A 297 19.79 5.25 -7.02
N ALA A 298 19.49 4.00 -7.38
CA ALA A 298 20.48 3.12 -8.01
C ALA A 298 20.86 3.62 -9.43
N ILE A 299 19.89 4.21 -10.15
CA ILE A 299 20.15 4.78 -11.48
C ILE A 299 20.83 6.15 -11.33
N ASN A 300 20.32 7.00 -10.43
CA ASN A 300 20.87 8.35 -10.22
C ASN A 300 20.87 8.69 -8.74
N PRO A 301 22.00 8.51 -8.06
CA PRO A 301 22.09 8.76 -6.62
C PRO A 301 21.99 10.25 -6.25
N ASP A 302 22.05 11.16 -7.23
CA ASP A 302 21.96 12.60 -6.98
C ASP A 302 20.55 13.14 -7.06
N LEU A 303 19.54 12.28 -7.30
CA LEU A 303 18.16 12.73 -7.32
C LEU A 303 17.73 13.28 -5.96
N LYS A 304 17.05 14.43 -5.99
CA LYS A 304 16.36 14.95 -4.82
C LYS A 304 14.89 14.68 -5.01
N ILE A 305 14.40 13.69 -4.29
CA ILE A 305 13.02 13.22 -4.41
C ILE A 305 12.14 13.91 -3.39
N GLY A 306 10.97 14.38 -3.82
CA GLY A 306 9.90 14.80 -2.95
C GLY A 306 8.71 13.87 -3.11
N PHE A 307 7.85 13.82 -2.10
CA PHE A 307 6.70 12.93 -2.09
C PHE A 307 5.55 13.55 -1.30
N GLY A 308 4.34 13.41 -1.80
CA GLY A 308 3.14 13.90 -1.13
C GLY A 308 1.88 13.29 -1.73
N GLY A 309 0.74 13.88 -1.37
CA GLY A 309 -0.56 13.38 -1.78
C GLY A 309 -0.90 13.61 -3.24
N TYR A 310 -2.02 13.03 -3.64
CA TYR A 310 -2.54 13.22 -4.99
C TYR A 310 -3.32 14.53 -5.10
N PRO A 311 -3.04 15.35 -6.12
CA PRO A 311 -3.74 16.61 -6.33
C PRO A 311 -5.08 16.36 -7.04
N VAL A 312 -6.13 16.09 -6.27
CA VAL A 312 -7.38 15.51 -6.80
C VAL A 312 -8.49 16.52 -7.08
N ASP A 313 -8.53 17.64 -6.34
CA ASP A 313 -9.62 18.62 -6.48
C ASP A 313 -9.13 20.02 -6.06
N ALA A 314 -10.08 20.92 -5.75
CA ALA A 314 -9.76 22.30 -5.40
C ALA A 314 -9.39 22.48 -3.92
N ASP A 315 -9.55 21.47 -3.09
CA ASP A 315 -9.28 21.56 -1.66
C ASP A 315 -7.93 20.91 -1.32
N PRO A 316 -6.94 21.69 -0.88
CA PRO A 316 -5.64 21.12 -0.48
C PRO A 316 -5.73 20.06 0.62
N ALA A 317 -6.78 20.08 1.43
CA ALA A 317 -6.96 19.08 2.48
C ALA A 317 -7.22 17.69 1.90
N ASP A 318 -7.69 17.61 0.66
CA ASP A 318 -7.95 16.34 -0.03
C ASP A 318 -6.71 15.80 -0.75
N CYS A 319 -5.61 16.55 -0.75
CA CYS A 319 -4.35 16.11 -1.31
C CYS A 319 -3.65 15.19 -0.31
N GLN A 320 -4.06 13.95 -0.30
CA GLN A 320 -3.61 12.99 0.70
C GLN A 320 -2.76 11.88 0.09
N VAL A 321 -1.76 11.47 0.84
CA VAL A 321 -1.06 10.20 0.59
C VAL A 321 -2.05 9.10 0.93
N VAL A 322 -2.11 8.07 0.12
CA VAL A 322 -2.88 6.87 0.43
C VAL A 322 -1.95 5.90 1.14
N SER A 323 -2.34 5.46 2.33
CA SER A 323 -1.57 4.49 3.10
C SER A 323 -2.45 3.29 3.45
N GLY A 324 -1.80 2.21 3.85
CA GLY A 324 -2.48 0.97 4.21
C GLY A 324 -1.54 -0.20 3.98
N SER A 325 -2.09 -1.36 3.81
CA SER A 325 -1.34 -2.52 3.36
C SER A 325 -2.18 -3.33 2.37
N ASP A 326 -1.57 -3.69 1.26
CA ASP A 326 -2.20 -4.53 0.24
C ASP A 326 -2.07 -6.02 0.58
N GLN A 327 -1.47 -6.35 1.71
CA GLN A 327 -1.31 -7.73 2.17
C GLN A 327 -1.68 -7.83 3.63
N ALA A 328 -2.28 -8.93 4.02
CA ALA A 328 -2.60 -9.23 5.42
C ALA A 328 -2.05 -10.60 5.81
N LEU A 329 -1.58 -10.72 7.04
CA LEU A 329 -1.32 -11.98 7.68
C LEU A 329 -2.46 -12.25 8.66
N HIS A 330 -3.00 -13.45 8.67
CA HIS A 330 -4.09 -13.85 9.55
C HIS A 330 -3.58 -14.84 10.59
N VAL A 331 -4.06 -14.71 11.82
CA VAL A 331 -3.83 -15.71 12.87
C VAL A 331 -5.01 -16.67 12.84
N TYR A 332 -4.74 -17.97 12.67
CA TYR A 332 -5.79 -18.99 12.66
C TYR A 332 -6.47 -19.09 14.04
N LYS A 333 -7.78 -18.92 14.06
CA LYS A 333 -8.52 -18.84 15.34
C LYS A 333 -8.51 -20.14 16.13
N ASP A 334 -8.43 -21.27 15.44
CA ASP A 334 -8.47 -22.59 16.09
C ASP A 334 -7.08 -23.23 16.18
N SER A 335 -6.03 -22.41 16.15
CA SER A 335 -4.67 -22.89 16.35
C SER A 335 -4.54 -23.64 17.68
N LYS A 336 -3.83 -24.75 17.67
CA LYS A 336 -3.58 -25.52 18.88
C LYS A 336 -2.67 -24.75 19.85
N ASN A 337 -1.92 -23.80 19.33
CA ASN A 337 -0.99 -22.99 20.11
C ASN A 337 -1.35 -21.51 20.00
N LEU A 338 -2.64 -21.19 20.01
CA LEU A 338 -3.13 -19.83 19.77
C LEU A 338 -2.44 -18.79 20.65
N GLN A 339 -2.31 -19.03 21.96
CA GLN A 339 -1.69 -18.05 22.82
C GLN A 339 -0.20 -17.85 22.49
N THR A 340 0.49 -18.90 22.11
CA THR A 340 1.90 -18.81 21.66
C THR A 340 2.01 -17.99 20.39
N VAL A 341 1.09 -18.18 19.44
CA VAL A 341 1.04 -17.39 18.20
C VAL A 341 0.76 -15.93 18.51
N LEU A 342 -0.21 -15.64 19.36
CA LEU A 342 -0.53 -14.26 19.76
C LEU A 342 0.64 -13.59 20.46
N ASN A 343 1.35 -14.31 21.32
CA ASN A 343 2.53 -13.78 21.99
C ASN A 343 3.62 -13.40 20.96
N PHE A 344 3.81 -14.24 19.95
CA PHE A 344 4.78 -13.97 18.88
C PHE A 344 4.41 -12.70 18.09
N VAL A 345 3.16 -12.59 17.62
CA VAL A 345 2.78 -11.43 16.79
C VAL A 345 2.72 -10.15 17.62
N ASN A 346 2.31 -10.21 18.88
CA ASN A 346 2.33 -9.04 19.76
C ASN A 346 3.77 -8.61 20.04
N TRP A 347 4.68 -9.56 20.28
CA TRP A 347 6.10 -9.28 20.45
C TRP A 347 6.68 -8.60 19.20
N TRP A 348 6.34 -9.10 18.01
CA TRP A 348 6.81 -8.53 16.76
C TRP A 348 6.43 -7.05 16.65
N TYR A 349 5.19 -6.72 16.97
CA TYR A 349 4.70 -5.35 16.76
C TYR A 349 5.00 -4.40 17.92
N THR A 350 5.28 -4.89 19.11
CA THR A 350 5.36 -4.04 20.30
C THR A 350 6.71 -4.06 21.02
N SER A 351 7.56 -5.06 20.77
CA SER A 351 8.88 -5.08 21.41
C SER A 351 9.83 -4.12 20.72
N GLU A 352 10.91 -3.76 21.42
CA GLU A 352 11.92 -2.90 20.84
C GLU A 352 12.53 -3.50 19.57
N TYR A 353 12.93 -4.77 19.63
CA TYR A 353 13.48 -5.44 18.46
C TYR A 353 12.44 -5.57 17.35
N GLY A 354 11.24 -6.04 17.68
CA GLY A 354 10.20 -6.26 16.67
C GLY A 354 9.85 -5.00 15.93
N GLN A 355 9.76 -3.86 16.63
CA GLN A 355 9.48 -2.57 15.98
C GLN A 355 10.65 -2.11 15.10
N SER A 356 11.88 -2.35 15.54
CA SER A 356 13.06 -1.98 14.75
C SER A 356 13.22 -2.82 13.49
N TRP A 357 12.68 -4.03 13.49
CA TRP A 357 12.80 -4.96 12.37
C TRP A 357 12.24 -4.38 11.07
N PHE A 358 11.12 -3.68 11.14
CA PHE A 358 10.48 -3.11 9.94
C PHE A 358 11.41 -2.14 9.21
N THR A 359 12.08 -1.28 9.96
CA THR A 359 12.97 -0.27 9.39
C THR A 359 14.36 -0.82 9.10
N ASP A 360 14.95 -1.53 10.08
CA ASP A 360 16.37 -1.88 10.03
C ASP A 360 16.66 -3.19 9.29
N VAL A 361 15.74 -4.13 9.30
CA VAL A 361 15.93 -5.44 8.68
C VAL A 361 15.15 -5.55 7.38
N ALA A 362 13.86 -5.30 7.42
CA ALA A 362 13.00 -5.42 6.23
C ALA A 362 13.08 -4.21 5.30
N GLY A 363 13.39 -3.02 5.84
CA GLY A 363 13.48 -1.80 5.04
C GLY A 363 12.17 -1.39 4.39
N VAL A 364 11.07 -1.66 5.06
CA VAL A 364 9.72 -1.43 4.51
C VAL A 364 9.10 -0.17 5.10
N VAL A 365 7.99 0.27 4.50
CA VAL A 365 7.10 1.23 5.15
C VAL A 365 6.58 0.54 6.42
N PRO A 366 6.83 1.08 7.62
CA PRO A 366 6.38 0.42 8.83
C PRO A 366 4.86 0.33 8.90
N PRO A 367 4.29 -0.83 9.23
CA PRO A 367 2.86 -0.95 9.42
C PRO A 367 2.42 -0.51 10.82
N ILE A 368 3.35 0.03 11.59
CA ILE A 368 3.16 0.43 12.98
C ILE A 368 3.39 1.93 13.15
N LYS A 369 2.84 2.48 14.22
CA LYS A 369 3.13 3.85 14.64
C LYS A 369 4.55 3.86 15.20
N THR A 370 5.44 4.66 14.62
CA THR A 370 6.82 4.72 15.06
C THR A 370 7.45 6.06 14.69
N ASP A 371 8.33 6.54 15.57
CA ASP A 371 9.14 7.73 15.31
C ASP A 371 10.51 7.37 14.72
N LYS A 372 10.78 6.08 14.54
CA LYS A 372 12.08 5.68 14.00
C LYS A 372 12.23 6.13 12.56
N GLU A 373 13.35 6.77 12.26
CA GLU A 373 13.59 7.29 10.93
C GLU A 373 13.95 6.21 9.93
N SER A 374 13.39 6.32 8.73
CA SER A 374 13.74 5.47 7.59
C SER A 374 14.87 6.15 6.81
N ALA A 375 15.70 5.33 6.17
CA ALA A 375 16.71 5.85 5.25
C ALA A 375 16.08 6.37 3.94
N TYR A 376 14.82 6.05 3.68
CA TYR A 376 14.14 6.42 2.43
C TYR A 376 13.33 7.70 2.60
N THR A 377 13.56 8.66 1.70
CA THR A 377 12.90 9.96 1.72
C THR A 377 11.39 9.85 1.55
N ILE A 378 10.94 8.99 0.63
CA ILE A 378 9.51 8.81 0.38
C ILE A 378 8.81 8.30 1.63
N ILE A 379 9.41 7.38 2.36
CA ILE A 379 8.82 6.87 3.61
C ILE A 379 8.70 7.99 4.63
N GLU A 380 9.76 8.80 4.82
CA GLU A 380 9.74 9.88 5.80
C GLU A 380 8.76 10.99 5.43
N GLN A 381 8.69 11.36 4.17
CA GLN A 381 7.74 12.38 3.73
C GLN A 381 6.30 11.84 3.74
N GLY A 382 6.11 10.54 3.47
CA GLY A 382 4.81 9.89 3.59
C GLY A 382 4.29 9.91 5.02
N LYS A 383 5.14 9.56 6.00
CA LYS A 383 4.79 9.62 7.41
C LYS A 383 4.37 11.03 7.79
N LYS A 384 5.16 12.02 7.39
CA LYS A 384 4.87 13.41 7.70
C LYS A 384 3.56 13.88 7.09
N SER A 385 3.31 13.53 5.83
CA SER A 385 2.06 13.89 5.15
C SER A 385 0.85 13.29 5.85
N VAL A 386 0.93 12.02 6.24
CA VAL A 386 -0.16 11.35 6.96
C VAL A 386 -0.41 12.01 8.33
N GLU A 387 0.66 12.40 9.05
CA GLU A 387 0.49 13.11 10.31
C GLU A 387 -0.20 14.45 10.13
N GLU A 388 0.14 15.18 9.07
CA GLU A 388 -0.40 16.52 8.84
C GLU A 388 -1.80 16.54 8.23
N LYS A 389 -2.08 15.61 7.34
CA LYS A 389 -3.30 15.65 6.52
C LYS A 389 -4.20 14.41 6.66
N GLY A 390 -3.77 13.41 7.40
CA GLY A 390 -4.44 12.13 7.42
C GLY A 390 -4.11 11.31 6.16
N SER A 391 -4.67 10.13 6.08
CA SER A 391 -4.44 9.20 4.97
C SER A 391 -5.71 9.02 4.17
N GLY A 392 -5.58 8.96 2.85
CA GLY A 392 -6.65 8.43 2.01
C GLY A 392 -6.78 6.92 2.20
N ASP A 393 -7.97 6.38 1.96
CA ASP A 393 -8.21 4.94 2.06
C ASP A 393 -7.52 4.19 0.92
N LEU A 394 -7.04 3.00 1.21
CA LEU A 394 -6.47 2.10 0.21
C LEU A 394 -7.60 1.46 -0.61
N SER A 395 -8.25 2.26 -1.43
CA SER A 395 -9.52 1.89 -2.08
C SER A 395 -9.38 0.80 -3.14
N ILE A 396 -8.18 0.51 -3.62
CA ILE A 396 -7.97 -0.61 -4.54
C ILE A 396 -8.37 -1.95 -3.90
N CYS A 397 -8.30 -2.03 -2.57
CA CYS A 397 -8.66 -3.25 -1.86
C CYS A 397 -10.17 -3.43 -1.69
N TYR A 398 -10.97 -2.43 -2.06
CA TYR A 398 -12.43 -2.57 -2.08
C TYR A 398 -12.94 -3.25 -3.35
N SER A 399 -12.07 -3.46 -4.32
CA SER A 399 -12.41 -4.12 -5.59
C SER A 399 -11.47 -5.31 -5.83
N THR A 400 -11.85 -6.20 -6.73
CA THR A 400 -11.00 -7.34 -7.09
C THR A 400 -9.89 -6.91 -8.04
N ASP A 401 -8.81 -7.68 -8.09
CA ASP A 401 -7.76 -7.47 -9.08
C ASP A 401 -8.30 -7.59 -10.50
N SER A 402 -9.25 -8.47 -10.73
CA SER A 402 -9.88 -8.61 -12.05
C SER A 402 -10.56 -7.31 -12.48
N PHE A 403 -11.28 -6.64 -11.58
CA PHE A 403 -11.84 -5.33 -11.89
C PHE A 403 -10.73 -4.29 -12.10
N ASN A 404 -9.74 -4.26 -11.21
CA ASN A 404 -8.65 -3.28 -11.32
C ASN A 404 -7.92 -3.39 -12.66
N GLN A 405 -7.72 -4.61 -13.16
CA GLN A 405 -7.15 -4.82 -14.49
C GLN A 405 -8.08 -4.31 -15.59
N ALA A 406 -9.37 -4.62 -15.52
CA ALA A 406 -10.34 -4.13 -16.48
C ALA A 406 -10.42 -2.60 -16.47
N PHE A 407 -10.32 -1.98 -15.30
CA PHE A 407 -10.27 -0.53 -15.15
C PHE A 407 -9.06 0.06 -15.90
N GLY A 408 -7.88 -0.50 -15.67
CA GLY A 408 -6.67 -0.06 -16.37
C GLY A 408 -6.81 -0.21 -17.89
N GLU A 409 -7.37 -1.31 -18.36
CA GLU A 409 -7.56 -1.54 -19.79
C GLU A 409 -8.56 -0.55 -20.40
N ALA A 410 -9.63 -0.22 -19.68
CA ALA A 410 -10.59 0.78 -20.12
C ALA A 410 -9.93 2.15 -20.24
N MET A 411 -9.07 2.53 -19.29
CA MET A 411 -8.34 3.79 -19.34
C MET A 411 -7.30 3.82 -20.48
N GLN A 412 -6.65 2.68 -20.74
CA GLN A 412 -5.74 2.57 -21.88
C GLN A 412 -6.46 2.79 -23.20
N SER A 413 -7.69 2.24 -23.34
CA SER A 413 -8.52 2.46 -24.52
C SER A 413 -8.90 3.93 -24.67
N TYR A 414 -9.18 4.62 -23.57
CA TYR A 414 -9.45 6.05 -23.56
C TYR A 414 -8.24 6.85 -24.06
N ILE A 415 -7.06 6.57 -23.53
CA ILE A 415 -5.83 7.26 -23.91
C ILE A 415 -5.48 6.98 -25.37
N ALA A 416 -5.74 5.76 -25.85
CA ALA A 416 -5.50 5.38 -27.24
C ALA A 416 -6.49 6.07 -28.21
N GLY A 417 -7.55 6.67 -27.70
CA GLY A 417 -8.58 7.29 -28.55
C GLY A 417 -9.58 6.29 -29.10
N THR A 418 -9.54 5.04 -28.63
CA THR A 418 -10.47 3.99 -29.09
C THR A 418 -11.88 4.23 -28.53
N THR A 419 -11.97 4.76 -27.32
CA THR A 419 -13.24 5.09 -26.66
C THR A 419 -13.19 6.54 -26.19
N ASP A 420 -14.33 7.23 -26.24
CA ASP A 420 -14.45 8.57 -25.67
C ASP A 420 -14.72 8.45 -24.16
N LYS A 421 -14.81 9.60 -23.49
CA LYS A 421 -14.99 9.63 -22.05
C LYS A 421 -16.26 8.93 -21.59
N ASP A 422 -17.39 9.19 -22.25
CA ASP A 422 -18.67 8.58 -21.87
C ASP A 422 -18.67 7.07 -22.10
N ALA A 423 -18.11 6.61 -23.21
CA ALA A 423 -17.98 5.16 -23.46
C ALA A 423 -17.06 4.49 -22.46
N THR A 424 -15.99 5.17 -22.06
CA THR A 424 -15.07 4.66 -21.03
C THR A 424 -15.78 4.56 -19.69
N CYS A 425 -16.54 5.57 -19.30
CA CYS A 425 -17.31 5.54 -18.05
C CYS A 425 -18.32 4.39 -18.06
N ALA A 426 -19.03 4.21 -19.17
CA ALA A 426 -19.99 3.11 -19.29
C ALA A 426 -19.33 1.73 -19.16
N GLN A 427 -18.13 1.58 -19.74
CA GLN A 427 -17.38 0.32 -19.67
C GLN A 427 -16.93 0.06 -18.22
N ILE A 428 -16.43 1.07 -17.53
CA ILE A 428 -16.00 0.94 -16.13
C ILE A 428 -17.17 0.55 -15.25
N GLU A 429 -18.33 1.21 -15.40
CA GLU A 429 -19.53 0.91 -14.63
C GLU A 429 -20.00 -0.53 -14.87
N LYS A 430 -19.99 -0.95 -16.12
CA LYS A 430 -20.38 -2.31 -16.50
C LYS A 430 -19.43 -3.33 -15.88
N ASP A 431 -18.14 -3.11 -15.99
CA ASP A 431 -17.14 -4.03 -15.45
C ASP A 431 -17.21 -4.12 -13.92
N TRP A 432 -17.42 -2.99 -13.25
CA TRP A 432 -17.54 -3.00 -11.79
C TRP A 432 -18.71 -3.86 -11.34
N HIS A 433 -19.85 -3.71 -12.01
CA HIS A 433 -21.05 -4.49 -11.67
C HIS A 433 -20.91 -5.96 -12.08
N GLU A 434 -20.43 -6.23 -13.29
CA GLU A 434 -20.34 -7.60 -13.78
C GLU A 434 -19.25 -8.42 -13.11
N ILE A 435 -18.09 -7.81 -12.84
CA ILE A 435 -16.97 -8.53 -12.26
C ILE A 435 -17.12 -8.59 -10.73
N ASP A 436 -17.25 -7.45 -10.07
CA ASP A 436 -17.27 -7.39 -8.62
C ASP A 436 -18.64 -7.71 -8.03
N GLY A 437 -19.72 -7.37 -8.74
CA GLY A 437 -21.06 -7.73 -8.31
C GLY A 437 -21.25 -9.24 -8.24
N ALA A 438 -20.65 -9.97 -9.19
CA ALA A 438 -20.71 -11.43 -9.18
C ALA A 438 -19.79 -12.04 -8.11
N ALA A 439 -18.74 -11.34 -7.72
CA ALA A 439 -17.81 -11.84 -6.72
C ALA A 439 -18.36 -11.73 -5.30
N LYS A 440 -19.40 -10.95 -5.13
CA LYS A 440 -20.07 -10.80 -3.84
C LYS A 440 -21.29 -11.70 -3.76
#